data_a63115e0c13684faf12d7b3563bb1d70
#
_entry.id   a63115e0c13684faf12d7b3563bb1d70
#
_cell.length_a   1.000
_cell.length_b   1.000
_cell.length_c   1.000
_cell.angle_alpha   90.00
_cell.angle_beta   90.00
_cell.angle_gamma   90.00
#
_symmetry.space_group_name_H-M   'P 1'
#
loop_
_entity.id
_entity.type
_entity.pdbx_description
1 polymer ?
#
loop_
_entity_poly.entity_id
_entity_poly.type
_entity_poly.pdbx_seq_one_letter_code
_entity_poly.pdbx_strand_id
1 'polypeptide(L)'
;MKQPVDRPIRLGMHTYTLHFFGFGESWGFGKDYYFDQVMSLYELMDKCVKWELDGLQITKVDLLATGAADPFSTENLKKVAAYAKKCGLFLEFNSSFNAGSDSRVNCTVEEALRIGHDLDAELVKFSLDIIRPRELFGSWMHPDVMKQLLVRYDQFKAAIPLIEEYGMQVAIENHTDTFTDEILWLVDKLNHTQIGTCVDNMNAYYVTENPHSAFEKMLPQAYCCHFSDDLVYTDPLGVHIVGAPHGRGSMDCRRMIRMIREQSPMDKIIMENEIAFRSIDEPIEEAREREMKACEESIAFLRNELKLG
;
A
#
# COMPACT_ATOMS: atom_id res chain seq x y z
N MET A 1 22.20 -1.18 23.16
CA MET A 1 20.98 -0.51 22.63
C MET A 1 21.45 0.68 21.81
N LYS A 2 21.19 0.68 20.50
CA LYS A 2 21.39 1.89 19.68
C LYS A 2 20.41 2.94 20.20
N GLN A 3 20.85 4.20 20.35
CA GLN A 3 19.93 5.28 20.70
C GLN A 3 18.86 5.40 19.59
N PRO A 4 17.60 5.68 19.92
CA PRO A 4 16.58 5.93 18.93
C PRO A 4 17.07 7.00 17.97
N VAL A 5 17.08 6.70 16.68
CA VAL A 5 17.41 7.69 15.66
C VAL A 5 16.16 8.56 15.54
N ASP A 6 16.23 9.78 16.09
CA ASP A 6 15.18 10.79 15.99
C ASP A 6 15.22 11.42 14.57
N ARG A 7 14.99 10.56 13.57
CA ARG A 7 14.93 10.98 12.17
C ARG A 7 13.47 11.29 11.81
N PRO A 8 13.22 12.36 11.07
CA PRO A 8 11.90 12.63 10.56
C PRO A 8 11.45 11.47 9.64
N ILE A 9 10.18 11.10 9.72
CA ILE A 9 9.54 10.15 8.82
C ILE A 9 8.49 10.93 8.05
N ARG A 10 8.64 10.99 6.74
CA ARG A 10 7.67 11.61 5.83
C ARG A 10 6.35 10.83 5.86
N LEU A 11 5.23 11.53 5.78
CA LEU A 11 3.90 10.95 5.80
C LEU A 11 3.24 11.05 4.41
N GLY A 12 3.12 9.93 3.73
CA GLY A 12 2.30 9.80 2.52
C GLY A 12 0.96 9.14 2.81
N MET A 13 0.11 9.10 1.79
CA MET A 13 -1.19 8.43 1.82
C MET A 13 -1.34 7.52 0.61
N HIS A 14 -1.83 6.29 0.82
CA HIS A 14 -2.32 5.44 -0.27
C HIS A 14 -3.70 5.92 -0.73
N THR A 15 -3.91 6.01 -2.02
CA THR A 15 -5.17 6.51 -2.59
C THR A 15 -6.37 5.66 -2.24
N TYR A 16 -6.18 4.36 -1.94
CA TYR A 16 -7.24 3.47 -1.45
C TYR A 16 -7.94 3.99 -0.17
N THR A 17 -7.27 4.81 0.63
CA THR A 17 -7.86 5.54 1.77
C THR A 17 -9.13 6.29 1.39
N LEU A 18 -9.32 6.64 0.10
CA LEU A 18 -10.49 7.32 -0.44
C LEU A 18 -11.15 6.48 -1.57
N HIS A 19 -11.28 5.17 -1.34
CA HIS A 19 -11.81 4.25 -2.36
C HIS A 19 -13.29 4.50 -2.69
N PHE A 20 -14.11 4.99 -1.77
CA PHE A 20 -15.49 5.41 -2.06
C PHE A 20 -15.56 6.62 -3.00
N PHE A 21 -14.47 7.37 -3.14
CA PHE A 21 -14.32 8.46 -4.13
C PHE A 21 -13.82 7.95 -5.49
N GLY A 22 -13.65 6.64 -5.65
CA GLY A 22 -13.20 6.01 -6.89
C GLY A 22 -11.68 5.98 -7.06
N PHE A 23 -10.90 6.17 -5.99
CA PHE A 23 -9.45 6.05 -5.97
C PHE A 23 -8.97 4.67 -5.54
N GLY A 24 -7.70 4.38 -5.84
CA GLY A 24 -7.10 3.08 -5.53
C GLY A 24 -7.76 1.95 -6.32
N GLU A 25 -7.82 0.77 -5.73
CA GLU A 25 -8.47 -0.40 -6.29
C GLU A 25 -9.83 -0.66 -5.62
N SER A 26 -10.75 -1.32 -6.31
CA SER A 26 -12.01 -1.76 -5.71
C SER A 26 -11.83 -3.15 -5.13
N TRP A 27 -11.52 -3.23 -3.84
CA TRP A 27 -11.30 -4.49 -3.15
C TRP A 27 -12.46 -4.84 -2.21
N GLY A 28 -12.84 -6.12 -2.18
CA GLY A 28 -13.86 -6.60 -1.25
C GLY A 28 -15.33 -6.39 -1.67
N PHE A 29 -15.60 -5.74 -2.80
CA PHE A 29 -16.97 -5.41 -3.25
C PHE A 29 -17.50 -6.34 -4.36
N GLY A 30 -16.78 -7.43 -4.66
CA GLY A 30 -17.09 -8.34 -5.75
C GLY A 30 -16.35 -7.99 -7.04
N LYS A 31 -16.40 -8.91 -7.98
CA LYS A 31 -15.66 -8.76 -9.24
C LYS A 31 -16.27 -7.64 -10.09
N ASP A 32 -15.40 -6.78 -10.62
CA ASP A 32 -15.78 -5.68 -11.51
C ASP A 32 -16.77 -4.67 -10.88
N TYR A 33 -16.79 -4.53 -9.56
CA TYR A 33 -17.53 -3.48 -8.88
C TYR A 33 -16.61 -2.27 -8.65
N TYR A 34 -16.96 -1.13 -9.27
CA TYR A 34 -16.14 0.09 -9.22
C TYR A 34 -16.94 1.27 -8.71
N PHE A 35 -16.32 2.08 -7.87
CA PHE A 35 -16.90 3.36 -7.46
C PHE A 35 -16.60 4.44 -8.51
N ASP A 36 -17.54 5.37 -8.67
CA ASP A 36 -17.36 6.52 -9.55
C ASP A 36 -16.26 7.45 -9.01
N GLN A 37 -15.39 7.88 -9.91
CA GLN A 37 -14.41 8.92 -9.61
C GLN A 37 -15.12 10.27 -9.54
N VAL A 38 -15.28 10.80 -8.34
CA VAL A 38 -15.99 12.06 -8.07
C VAL A 38 -15.03 13.23 -7.83
N MET A 39 -13.75 13.00 -7.97
CA MET A 39 -12.67 13.97 -7.79
C MET A 39 -11.54 13.61 -8.75
N SER A 40 -10.85 14.60 -9.32
CA SER A 40 -9.65 14.36 -10.13
C SER A 40 -8.44 14.06 -9.24
N LEU A 41 -7.42 13.39 -9.81
CA LEU A 41 -6.15 13.15 -9.12
C LEU A 41 -5.46 14.46 -8.71
N TYR A 42 -5.60 15.52 -9.50
CA TYR A 42 -5.04 16.85 -9.18
C TYR A 42 -5.73 17.50 -7.98
N GLU A 43 -7.06 17.40 -7.89
CA GLU A 43 -7.81 17.87 -6.71
C GLU A 43 -7.44 17.09 -5.45
N LEU A 44 -7.16 15.78 -5.58
CA LEU A 44 -6.66 14.98 -4.46
C LEU A 44 -5.26 15.46 -4.01
N MET A 45 -4.35 15.73 -4.96
CA MET A 45 -3.03 16.30 -4.64
C MET A 45 -3.14 17.66 -3.92
N ASP A 46 -4.07 18.52 -4.36
CA ASP A 46 -4.35 19.79 -3.68
C ASP A 46 -4.89 19.59 -2.25
N LYS A 47 -5.67 18.54 -2.02
CA LYS A 47 -6.09 18.16 -0.65
C LYS A 47 -4.90 17.66 0.18
N CYS A 48 -4.02 16.82 -0.40
CA CYS A 48 -2.80 16.38 0.30
C CYS A 48 -1.95 17.56 0.78
N VAL A 49 -1.80 18.61 -0.05
CA VAL A 49 -1.11 19.84 0.38
C VAL A 49 -1.82 20.51 1.55
N LYS A 50 -3.16 20.62 1.53
CA LYS A 50 -3.93 21.18 2.63
C LYS A 50 -3.85 20.37 3.91
N TRP A 51 -3.71 19.07 3.80
CA TRP A 51 -3.51 18.14 4.91
C TRP A 51 -2.04 18.05 5.34
N GLU A 52 -1.16 18.81 4.68
CA GLU A 52 0.28 18.84 4.93
C GLU A 52 0.93 17.46 4.80
N LEU A 53 0.43 16.61 3.89
CA LEU A 53 1.07 15.33 3.55
C LEU A 53 2.30 15.57 2.69
N ASP A 54 3.30 14.68 2.83
CA ASP A 54 4.56 14.75 2.09
C ASP A 54 4.50 13.98 0.77
N GLY A 55 3.52 13.09 0.57
CA GLY A 55 3.44 12.29 -0.63
C GLY A 55 2.15 11.51 -0.81
N LEU A 56 2.09 10.83 -1.95
CA LEU A 56 0.94 10.03 -2.37
C LEU A 56 1.41 8.75 -3.04
N GLN A 57 0.85 7.62 -2.64
CA GLN A 57 1.00 6.37 -3.36
C GLN A 57 -0.24 6.15 -4.22
N ILE A 58 -0.04 6.05 -5.54
CA ILE A 58 -1.10 5.98 -6.55
C ILE A 58 -1.09 4.66 -7.30
N THR A 59 -2.23 4.30 -7.87
CA THR A 59 -2.43 3.11 -8.72
C THR A 59 -2.72 3.50 -10.18
N LYS A 60 -2.86 2.51 -11.05
CA LYS A 60 -3.35 2.75 -12.43
C LYS A 60 -4.76 3.34 -12.46
N VAL A 61 -5.59 3.01 -11.49
CA VAL A 61 -6.97 3.52 -11.40
C VAL A 61 -6.98 5.04 -11.22
N ASP A 62 -6.07 5.56 -10.42
CA ASP A 62 -5.99 6.99 -10.13
C ASP A 62 -5.58 7.81 -11.36
N LEU A 63 -4.78 7.20 -12.25
CA LEU A 63 -4.39 7.82 -13.51
C LEU A 63 -5.58 8.04 -14.46
N LEU A 64 -6.66 7.24 -14.32
CA LEU A 64 -7.91 7.47 -15.05
C LEU A 64 -8.57 8.79 -14.65
N ALA A 65 -8.37 9.21 -13.39
CA ALA A 65 -8.89 10.48 -12.85
C ALA A 65 -8.10 11.73 -13.29
N THR A 66 -7.14 11.61 -14.21
CA THR A 66 -6.44 12.75 -14.80
C THR A 66 -7.22 13.45 -15.91
N GLY A 67 -8.23 12.78 -16.48
CA GLY A 67 -9.00 13.26 -17.64
C GLY A 67 -8.23 13.21 -18.96
N ALA A 68 -7.05 12.58 -19.02
CA ALA A 68 -6.28 12.43 -20.25
C ALA A 68 -6.92 11.39 -21.17
N ALA A 69 -6.83 11.61 -22.49
CA ALA A 69 -7.31 10.66 -23.50
C ALA A 69 -6.53 9.32 -23.46
N ASP A 70 -5.25 9.36 -23.15
CA ASP A 70 -4.41 8.20 -22.84
C ASP A 70 -3.77 8.41 -21.47
N PRO A 71 -4.38 7.88 -20.40
CA PRO A 71 -3.91 8.05 -19.02
C PRO A 71 -2.50 7.50 -18.76
N PHE A 72 -2.07 6.51 -19.54
CA PHE A 72 -0.79 5.80 -19.36
C PHE A 72 0.31 6.24 -20.32
N SER A 73 0.03 7.27 -21.14
CA SER A 73 1.06 7.86 -22.00
C SER A 73 2.15 8.54 -21.17
N THR A 74 3.40 8.45 -21.65
CA THR A 74 4.55 9.15 -21.03
C THR A 74 4.27 10.65 -20.84
N GLU A 75 3.55 11.29 -21.78
CA GLU A 75 3.18 12.69 -21.67
C GLU A 75 2.29 12.96 -20.46
N ASN A 76 1.23 12.15 -20.25
CA ASN A 76 0.35 12.30 -19.09
C ASN A 76 1.06 11.99 -17.77
N LEU A 77 1.82 10.89 -17.72
CA LEU A 77 2.57 10.51 -16.54
C LEU A 77 3.54 11.62 -16.08
N LYS A 78 4.27 12.23 -17.03
CA LYS A 78 5.14 13.38 -16.74
C LYS A 78 4.38 14.64 -16.31
N LYS A 79 3.15 14.86 -16.79
CA LYS A 79 2.28 15.94 -16.28
C LYS A 79 1.88 15.70 -14.83
N VAL A 80 1.52 14.47 -14.49
CA VAL A 80 1.20 14.07 -13.10
C VAL A 80 2.42 14.29 -12.20
N ALA A 81 3.60 13.80 -12.60
CA ALA A 81 4.85 14.01 -11.89
C ALA A 81 5.18 15.49 -11.66
N ALA A 82 5.05 16.29 -12.71
CA ALA A 82 5.29 17.73 -12.62
C ALA A 82 4.32 18.45 -11.66
N TYR A 83 3.06 18.01 -11.63
CA TYR A 83 2.08 18.54 -10.70
C TYR A 83 2.37 18.15 -9.26
N ALA A 84 2.66 16.87 -8.99
CA ALA A 84 3.08 16.40 -7.67
C ALA A 84 4.31 17.17 -7.16
N LYS A 85 5.32 17.33 -8.00
CA LYS A 85 6.52 18.14 -7.68
C LYS A 85 6.19 19.59 -7.37
N LYS A 86 5.27 20.23 -8.12
CA LYS A 86 4.78 21.59 -7.83
C LYS A 86 4.10 21.66 -6.47
N CYS A 87 3.39 20.61 -6.07
CA CYS A 87 2.73 20.46 -4.77
C CYS A 87 3.72 20.10 -3.64
N GLY A 88 4.98 19.79 -3.94
CA GLY A 88 5.94 19.31 -2.95
C GLY A 88 5.72 17.87 -2.49
N LEU A 89 4.96 17.08 -3.28
CA LEU A 89 4.60 15.71 -2.94
C LEU A 89 5.58 14.73 -3.62
N PHE A 90 6.08 13.74 -2.86
CA PHE A 90 6.67 12.56 -3.47
C PHE A 90 5.56 11.65 -4.04
N LEU A 91 5.89 10.85 -5.03
CA LEU A 91 5.01 9.80 -5.54
C LEU A 91 5.63 8.42 -5.30
N GLU A 92 4.78 7.46 -5.02
CA GLU A 92 5.02 6.03 -5.14
C GLU A 92 3.96 5.42 -6.05
N PHE A 93 4.30 4.34 -6.74
CA PHE A 93 3.37 3.64 -7.61
C PHE A 93 3.04 2.26 -7.06
N ASN A 94 1.76 2.00 -6.80
CA ASN A 94 1.24 0.71 -6.34
C ASN A 94 0.70 -0.11 -7.51
N SER A 95 1.07 -1.38 -7.58
CA SER A 95 0.63 -2.32 -8.61
C SER A 95 0.39 -3.72 -8.07
N SER A 96 -0.40 -4.49 -8.82
CA SER A 96 -0.73 -5.89 -8.56
C SER A 96 -0.46 -6.72 -9.81
N PHE A 97 -0.21 -8.02 -9.63
CA PHE A 97 -0.06 -8.94 -10.77
C PHE A 97 -1.40 -9.44 -11.30
N ASN A 98 -2.33 -9.74 -10.41
CA ASN A 98 -3.63 -10.30 -10.75
C ASN A 98 -4.63 -10.06 -9.62
N ALA A 99 -4.91 -8.79 -9.33
CA ALA A 99 -5.93 -8.45 -8.35
C ALA A 99 -7.27 -9.04 -8.75
N GLY A 100 -7.79 -9.93 -7.93
CA GLY A 100 -8.99 -10.72 -8.26
C GLY A 100 -10.28 -9.90 -8.31
N SER A 101 -10.31 -8.76 -7.62
CA SER A 101 -11.47 -7.86 -7.53
C SER A 101 -11.41 -6.71 -8.52
N ASP A 102 -10.22 -6.24 -8.91
CA ASP A 102 -10.05 -5.10 -9.79
C ASP A 102 -8.87 -5.29 -10.77
N SER A 103 -9.17 -5.76 -11.96
CA SER A 103 -8.15 -5.99 -12.99
C SER A 103 -7.50 -4.71 -13.55
N ARG A 104 -8.05 -3.53 -13.23
CA ARG A 104 -7.51 -2.24 -13.71
C ARG A 104 -6.15 -1.91 -13.10
N VAL A 105 -5.83 -2.46 -11.90
CA VAL A 105 -4.53 -2.25 -11.25
C VAL A 105 -3.45 -3.23 -11.71
N ASN A 106 -3.81 -4.25 -12.50
CA ASN A 106 -2.85 -5.28 -12.94
C ASN A 106 -1.76 -4.68 -13.83
N CYS A 107 -0.51 -5.05 -13.54
CA CYS A 107 0.67 -4.71 -14.31
C CYS A 107 1.62 -5.90 -14.46
N THR A 108 2.38 -5.93 -15.55
CA THR A 108 3.66 -6.64 -15.53
C THR A 108 4.70 -5.84 -14.74
N VAL A 109 5.82 -6.49 -14.37
CA VAL A 109 6.90 -5.77 -13.65
C VAL A 109 7.43 -4.63 -14.52
N GLU A 110 7.66 -4.89 -15.80
CA GLU A 110 8.18 -3.90 -16.76
C GLU A 110 7.21 -2.72 -16.95
N GLU A 111 5.90 -3.00 -17.04
CA GLU A 111 4.88 -1.95 -17.17
C GLU A 111 4.86 -1.07 -15.92
N ALA A 112 4.87 -1.66 -14.74
CA ALA A 112 4.86 -0.92 -13.48
C ALA A 112 6.14 -0.08 -13.30
N LEU A 113 7.31 -0.63 -13.65
CA LEU A 113 8.58 0.11 -13.62
C LEU A 113 8.58 1.30 -14.58
N ARG A 114 8.06 1.12 -15.82
CA ARG A 114 7.93 2.21 -16.79
C ARG A 114 7.01 3.32 -16.29
N ILE A 115 5.84 2.93 -15.74
CA ILE A 115 4.90 3.90 -15.18
C ILE A 115 5.56 4.65 -14.01
N GLY A 116 6.17 3.93 -13.07
CA GLY A 116 6.86 4.53 -11.92
C GLY A 116 7.97 5.48 -12.36
N HIS A 117 8.79 5.09 -13.35
CA HIS A 117 9.84 5.95 -13.90
C HIS A 117 9.28 7.23 -14.55
N ASP A 118 8.24 7.12 -15.38
CA ASP A 118 7.64 8.28 -16.05
C ASP A 118 6.89 9.21 -15.07
N LEU A 119 6.45 8.67 -13.92
CA LEU A 119 5.87 9.43 -12.79
C LEU A 119 6.92 10.09 -11.89
N ASP A 120 8.22 9.89 -12.12
CA ASP A 120 9.28 10.28 -11.19
C ASP A 120 9.02 9.74 -9.76
N ALA A 121 8.45 8.51 -9.68
CA ALA A 121 8.12 7.87 -8.43
C ALA A 121 9.39 7.39 -7.71
N GLU A 122 9.42 7.56 -6.39
CA GLU A 122 10.56 7.11 -5.56
C GLU A 122 10.62 5.58 -5.44
N LEU A 123 9.46 4.91 -5.60
CA LEU A 123 9.33 3.48 -5.38
C LEU A 123 8.15 2.91 -6.18
N VAL A 124 8.29 1.65 -6.61
CA VAL A 124 7.18 0.84 -7.13
C VAL A 124 6.90 -0.30 -6.15
N LYS A 125 5.66 -0.39 -5.66
CA LYS A 125 5.19 -1.43 -4.75
C LYS A 125 4.40 -2.50 -5.51
N PHE A 126 4.55 -3.76 -5.12
CA PHE A 126 3.84 -4.90 -5.69
C PHE A 126 3.13 -5.72 -4.62
N SER A 127 1.83 -5.98 -4.83
CA SER A 127 1.13 -7.13 -4.24
C SER A 127 1.32 -8.34 -5.15
N LEU A 128 1.54 -9.53 -4.58
CA LEU A 128 1.90 -10.72 -5.36
C LEU A 128 0.69 -11.46 -5.93
N ASP A 129 -0.48 -11.28 -5.34
CA ASP A 129 -1.74 -11.93 -5.72
C ASP A 129 -1.59 -13.45 -5.80
N ILE A 130 -1.13 -14.03 -4.70
CA ILE A 130 -0.95 -15.48 -4.55
C ILE A 130 -2.32 -16.13 -4.34
N ILE A 131 -2.71 -17.01 -5.24
CA ILE A 131 -3.93 -17.78 -5.09
C ILE A 131 -3.73 -18.84 -4.01
N ARG A 132 -4.44 -18.65 -2.89
CA ARG A 132 -4.44 -19.57 -1.75
C ARG A 132 -5.85 -20.14 -1.60
N PRO A 133 -6.13 -21.35 -2.11
CA PRO A 133 -7.43 -22.00 -1.94
C PRO A 133 -7.78 -22.21 -0.47
N ARG A 134 -9.08 -22.38 -0.16
CA ARG A 134 -9.54 -22.59 1.22
C ARG A 134 -8.81 -23.72 1.96
N GLU A 135 -8.51 -24.79 1.23
CA GLU A 135 -7.79 -25.95 1.75
C GLU A 135 -6.35 -25.64 2.17
N LEU A 136 -5.81 -24.55 1.63
CA LEU A 136 -4.46 -24.06 1.92
C LEU A 136 -4.44 -22.84 2.84
N PHE A 137 -5.61 -22.38 3.31
CA PHE A 137 -5.66 -21.28 4.27
C PHE A 137 -4.85 -21.61 5.52
N GLY A 138 -3.95 -20.72 5.90
CA GLY A 138 -3.01 -20.96 6.99
C GLY A 138 -1.86 -21.93 6.67
N SER A 139 -1.76 -22.45 5.45
CA SER A 139 -0.66 -23.35 5.02
C SER A 139 0.56 -22.54 4.61
N TRP A 140 1.42 -22.27 5.56
CA TRP A 140 2.69 -21.59 5.38
C TRP A 140 3.65 -22.39 4.47
N MET A 141 4.31 -21.74 3.50
CA MET A 141 5.29 -22.33 2.57
C MET A 141 4.78 -23.57 1.83
N HIS A 142 3.48 -23.65 1.56
CA HIS A 142 2.90 -24.80 0.85
C HIS A 142 3.47 -24.93 -0.56
N PRO A 143 3.73 -26.17 -1.07
CA PRO A 143 4.34 -26.37 -2.39
C PRO A 143 3.62 -25.66 -3.56
N ASP A 144 2.29 -25.56 -3.53
CA ASP A 144 1.53 -24.86 -4.59
C ASP A 144 1.63 -23.33 -4.48
N VAL A 145 1.83 -22.79 -3.29
CA VAL A 145 2.18 -21.37 -3.06
C VAL A 145 3.62 -21.13 -3.52
N MET A 146 4.55 -22.00 -3.16
CA MET A 146 5.95 -21.88 -3.54
C MET A 146 6.17 -21.92 -5.06
N LYS A 147 5.35 -22.67 -5.81
CA LYS A 147 5.37 -22.64 -7.28
C LYS A 147 5.01 -21.26 -7.83
N GLN A 148 4.01 -20.59 -7.24
CA GLN A 148 3.63 -19.24 -7.65
C GLN A 148 4.72 -18.22 -7.30
N LEU A 149 5.31 -18.32 -6.11
CA LEU A 149 6.45 -17.48 -5.70
C LEU A 149 7.67 -17.66 -6.61
N LEU A 150 7.93 -18.86 -7.11
CA LEU A 150 8.99 -19.10 -8.12
C LEU A 150 8.70 -18.39 -9.43
N VAL A 151 7.45 -18.34 -9.88
CA VAL A 151 7.06 -17.55 -11.06
C VAL A 151 7.31 -16.06 -10.81
N ARG A 152 6.94 -15.54 -9.64
CA ARG A 152 7.22 -14.13 -9.26
C ARG A 152 8.73 -13.86 -9.20
N TYR A 153 9.49 -14.79 -8.62
CA TYR A 153 10.96 -14.69 -8.61
C TYR A 153 11.54 -14.54 -10.02
N ASP A 154 11.11 -15.38 -10.97
CA ASP A 154 11.60 -15.32 -12.34
C ASP A 154 11.22 -14.00 -13.04
N GLN A 155 10.01 -13.47 -12.79
CA GLN A 155 9.55 -12.18 -13.29
C GLN A 155 10.39 -11.01 -12.75
N PHE A 156 10.59 -10.92 -11.44
CA PHE A 156 11.43 -9.87 -10.86
C PHE A 156 12.89 -10.00 -11.28
N LYS A 157 13.43 -11.24 -11.32
CA LYS A 157 14.79 -11.49 -11.75
C LYS A 157 15.05 -11.05 -13.20
N ALA A 158 14.09 -11.27 -14.09
CA ALA A 158 14.17 -10.82 -15.48
C ALA A 158 14.14 -9.28 -15.58
N ALA A 159 13.49 -8.60 -14.65
CA ALA A 159 13.35 -7.15 -14.63
C ALA A 159 14.52 -6.42 -13.92
N ILE A 160 15.46 -7.12 -13.29
CA ILE A 160 16.61 -6.50 -12.59
C ILE A 160 17.36 -5.48 -13.47
N PRO A 161 17.70 -5.78 -14.74
CA PRO A 161 18.39 -4.79 -15.58
C PRO A 161 17.61 -3.47 -15.75
N LEU A 162 16.27 -3.54 -15.80
CA LEU A 162 15.42 -2.36 -15.91
C LEU A 162 15.29 -1.61 -14.58
N ILE A 163 15.27 -2.32 -13.46
CA ILE A 163 15.32 -1.75 -12.11
C ILE A 163 16.60 -0.93 -11.93
N GLU A 164 17.74 -1.49 -12.35
CA GLU A 164 19.05 -0.82 -12.30
C GLU A 164 19.12 0.38 -13.25
N GLU A 165 18.64 0.24 -14.49
CA GLU A 165 18.61 1.31 -15.49
C GLU A 165 17.80 2.52 -15.02
N TYR A 166 16.64 2.29 -14.41
CA TYR A 166 15.77 3.35 -13.89
C TYR A 166 16.20 3.85 -12.50
N GLY A 167 17.11 3.16 -11.82
CA GLY A 167 17.47 3.46 -10.44
C GLY A 167 16.30 3.29 -9.46
N MET A 168 15.29 2.47 -9.83
CA MET A 168 14.03 2.35 -9.13
C MET A 168 14.16 1.46 -7.89
N GLN A 169 13.56 1.88 -6.78
CA GLN A 169 13.30 0.98 -5.66
C GLN A 169 12.03 0.17 -5.90
N VAL A 170 12.08 -1.11 -5.53
CA VAL A 170 10.95 -2.04 -5.61
C VAL A 170 10.64 -2.58 -4.22
N ALA A 171 9.39 -2.53 -3.80
CA ALA A 171 8.94 -3.09 -2.54
C ALA A 171 7.88 -4.19 -2.77
N ILE A 172 8.05 -5.34 -2.13
CA ILE A 172 7.13 -6.48 -2.22
C ILE A 172 6.37 -6.59 -0.91
N GLU A 173 5.06 -6.54 -1.00
CA GLU A 173 4.17 -6.46 0.16
C GLU A 173 3.78 -7.83 0.72
N ASN A 174 3.65 -7.91 2.05
CA ASN A 174 2.88 -8.94 2.73
C ASN A 174 1.39 -8.59 2.66
N HIS A 175 0.78 -8.87 1.52
CA HIS A 175 -0.65 -8.67 1.32
C HIS A 175 -1.47 -9.80 1.99
N THR A 176 -2.80 -9.71 1.98
CA THR A 176 -3.74 -10.64 2.64
C THR A 176 -3.61 -12.11 2.22
N ASP A 177 -2.81 -12.40 1.21
CA ASP A 177 -2.62 -13.70 0.58
C ASP A 177 -1.25 -14.35 0.87
N THR A 178 -0.33 -13.64 1.57
CA THR A 178 1.04 -14.12 1.80
C THR A 178 1.47 -14.07 3.26
N PHE A 179 2.18 -15.11 3.69
CA PHE A 179 2.89 -15.08 4.96
C PHE A 179 4.18 -14.25 4.87
N THR A 180 4.56 -13.63 5.97
CA THR A 180 5.79 -12.84 6.09
C THR A 180 7.03 -13.59 5.59
N ASP A 181 7.20 -14.84 6.00
CA ASP A 181 8.37 -15.64 5.61
C ASP A 181 8.37 -16.00 4.11
N GLU A 182 7.23 -16.00 3.43
CA GLU A 182 7.11 -16.19 1.98
C GLU A 182 7.64 -14.96 1.22
N ILE A 183 7.32 -13.76 1.70
CA ILE A 183 7.84 -12.50 1.16
C ILE A 183 9.34 -12.40 1.40
N LEU A 184 9.80 -12.66 2.63
CA LEU A 184 11.23 -12.65 2.97
C LEU A 184 12.01 -13.66 2.15
N TRP A 185 11.47 -14.88 1.95
CA TRP A 185 12.09 -15.87 1.08
C TRP A 185 12.30 -15.35 -0.36
N LEU A 186 11.30 -14.64 -0.91
CA LEU A 186 11.39 -14.08 -2.26
C LEU A 186 12.44 -12.97 -2.34
N VAL A 187 12.41 -12.02 -1.39
CA VAL A 187 13.34 -10.89 -1.35
C VAL A 187 14.78 -11.38 -1.13
N ASP A 188 14.98 -12.30 -0.18
CA ASP A 188 16.30 -12.90 0.10
C ASP A 188 16.83 -13.69 -1.11
N LYS A 189 15.96 -14.38 -1.83
CA LYS A 189 16.33 -15.13 -3.03
C LYS A 189 16.71 -14.23 -4.21
N LEU A 190 16.04 -13.08 -4.35
CA LEU A 190 16.39 -12.05 -5.34
C LEU A 190 17.72 -11.39 -4.98
N ASN A 191 18.01 -11.18 -3.70
CA ASN A 191 19.24 -10.64 -3.15
C ASN A 191 19.75 -9.40 -3.92
N HIS A 192 18.91 -8.39 -4.04
CA HIS A 192 19.19 -7.18 -4.81
C HIS A 192 18.96 -5.93 -3.96
N THR A 193 19.90 -4.98 -4.00
CA THR A 193 19.90 -3.78 -3.13
C THR A 193 18.77 -2.78 -3.41
N GLN A 194 18.11 -2.87 -4.55
CA GLN A 194 16.96 -2.04 -4.90
C GLN A 194 15.62 -2.77 -4.72
N ILE A 195 15.63 -4.04 -4.25
CA ILE A 195 14.43 -4.82 -3.98
C ILE A 195 14.34 -5.10 -2.49
N GLY A 196 13.26 -4.69 -1.86
CA GLY A 196 12.99 -4.88 -0.45
C GLY A 196 11.52 -5.22 -0.19
N THR A 197 11.11 -5.08 1.06
CA THR A 197 9.73 -5.35 1.46
C THR A 197 8.91 -4.06 1.55
N CYS A 198 7.62 -4.15 1.25
CA CYS A 198 6.59 -3.26 1.77
C CYS A 198 5.95 -3.98 2.95
N VAL A 199 6.08 -3.43 4.13
CA VAL A 199 5.48 -4.02 5.31
C VAL A 199 4.12 -3.41 5.57
N ASP A 200 3.06 -4.21 5.41
CA ASP A 200 1.73 -3.87 5.89
C ASP A 200 1.56 -4.40 7.31
N ASN A 201 1.20 -3.52 8.22
CA ASN A 201 1.12 -3.86 9.63
C ASN A 201 -0.17 -4.58 10.04
N MET A 202 -1.19 -4.64 9.16
CA MET A 202 -2.47 -5.29 9.44
C MET A 202 -2.66 -6.59 8.66
N ASN A 203 -2.10 -6.72 7.46
CA ASN A 203 -2.31 -7.87 6.58
C ASN A 203 -1.88 -9.22 7.18
N ALA A 204 -0.98 -9.21 8.16
CA ALA A 204 -0.60 -10.41 8.90
C ALA A 204 -1.79 -11.11 9.58
N TYR A 205 -2.82 -10.37 10.01
CA TYR A 205 -4.02 -10.96 10.62
C TYR A 205 -4.80 -11.84 9.64
N TYR A 206 -4.84 -11.50 8.37
CA TYR A 206 -5.59 -12.24 7.34
C TYR A 206 -5.01 -13.64 7.08
N VAL A 207 -3.72 -13.82 7.32
CA VAL A 207 -3.03 -15.12 7.25
C VAL A 207 -2.75 -15.75 8.61
N THR A 208 -3.36 -15.21 9.68
CA THR A 208 -3.22 -15.72 11.05
C THR A 208 -1.81 -15.59 11.67
N GLU A 209 -1.01 -14.65 11.18
CA GLU A 209 0.26 -14.28 11.80
C GLU A 209 0.06 -13.22 12.89
N ASN A 210 1.01 -13.15 13.82
CA ASN A 210 1.06 -12.06 14.78
C ASN A 210 1.63 -10.80 14.10
N PRO A 211 0.87 -9.69 14.00
CA PRO A 211 1.29 -8.51 13.22
C PRO A 211 2.56 -7.87 13.77
N HIS A 212 2.78 -7.84 15.09
CA HIS A 212 4.03 -7.30 15.64
C HIS A 212 5.25 -8.13 15.24
N SER A 213 5.12 -9.47 15.22
CA SER A 213 6.21 -10.36 14.82
C SER A 213 6.47 -10.27 13.31
N ALA A 214 5.43 -10.19 12.50
CA ALA A 214 5.53 -9.98 11.06
C ALA A 214 6.26 -8.67 10.74
N PHE A 215 5.82 -7.60 11.39
CA PHE A 215 6.40 -6.27 11.27
C PHE A 215 7.89 -6.25 11.63
N GLU A 216 8.26 -6.79 12.80
CA GLU A 216 9.64 -6.88 13.27
C GLU A 216 10.56 -7.64 12.30
N LYS A 217 10.09 -8.75 11.73
CA LYS A 217 10.86 -9.53 10.76
C LYS A 217 11.13 -8.79 9.46
N MET A 218 10.17 -8.01 8.95
CA MET A 218 10.28 -7.36 7.65
C MET A 218 11.01 -6.02 7.68
N LEU A 219 10.98 -5.29 8.80
CA LEU A 219 11.54 -3.94 8.94
C LEU A 219 12.99 -3.78 8.48
N PRO A 220 13.92 -4.73 8.70
CA PRO A 220 15.32 -4.57 8.26
C PRO A 220 15.49 -4.44 6.75
N GLN A 221 14.54 -4.95 5.96
CA GLN A 221 14.57 -4.91 4.49
C GLN A 221 13.44 -4.04 3.91
N ALA A 222 12.71 -3.29 4.75
CA ALA A 222 11.56 -2.52 4.31
C ALA A 222 11.95 -1.20 3.66
N TYR A 223 11.40 -0.95 2.47
CA TYR A 223 11.50 0.32 1.75
C TYR A 223 10.18 1.08 1.73
N CYS A 224 9.08 0.40 2.01
CA CYS A 224 7.74 0.94 2.09
C CYS A 224 6.99 0.34 3.28
N CYS A 225 6.05 1.07 3.83
CA CYS A 225 5.12 0.58 4.83
C CYS A 225 3.72 1.09 4.50
N HIS A 226 2.78 0.18 4.32
CA HIS A 226 1.36 0.49 4.47
C HIS A 226 1.05 0.49 5.96
N PHE A 227 0.64 1.63 6.46
CA PHE A 227 0.41 1.85 7.87
C PHE A 227 -1.07 2.06 8.11
N SER A 228 -1.70 1.07 8.69
CA SER A 228 -3.14 0.99 8.96
C SER A 228 -3.42 0.82 10.43
N ASP A 229 -4.64 1.10 10.85
CA ASP A 229 -5.13 0.79 12.20
C ASP A 229 -6.56 0.25 12.09
N ASP A 230 -6.73 -1.02 12.44
CA ASP A 230 -8.01 -1.71 12.36
C ASP A 230 -8.50 -2.09 13.75
N LEU A 231 -9.79 -2.07 13.91
CA LEU A 231 -10.43 -2.65 15.08
C LEU A 231 -10.51 -4.17 14.91
N VAL A 232 -9.80 -4.90 15.75
CA VAL A 232 -9.81 -6.36 15.78
C VAL A 232 -10.58 -6.84 17.00
N TYR A 233 -11.63 -7.62 16.79
CA TYR A 233 -12.46 -8.17 17.87
C TYR A 233 -12.94 -9.58 17.54
N THR A 234 -13.41 -10.29 18.56
CA THR A 234 -13.95 -11.65 18.44
C THR A 234 -15.41 -11.71 18.87
N ASP A 235 -16.17 -12.54 18.19
CA ASP A 235 -17.52 -12.92 18.57
C ASP A 235 -17.72 -14.44 18.34
N PRO A 236 -18.93 -15.01 18.57
CA PRO A 236 -19.19 -16.44 18.29
C PRO A 236 -18.99 -16.86 16.83
N LEU A 237 -18.91 -15.95 15.88
CA LEU A 237 -18.70 -16.23 14.46
C LEU A 237 -17.21 -16.25 14.08
N GLY A 238 -16.33 -15.66 14.88
CA GLY A 238 -14.89 -15.66 14.62
C GLY A 238 -14.16 -14.37 14.98
N VAL A 239 -13.09 -14.11 14.25
CA VAL A 239 -12.30 -12.87 14.32
C VAL A 239 -12.79 -11.92 13.24
N HIS A 240 -13.00 -10.67 13.63
CA HIS A 240 -13.39 -9.58 12.73
C HIS A 240 -12.27 -8.54 12.71
N ILE A 241 -11.96 -8.08 11.50
CA ILE A 241 -11.00 -7.02 11.23
C ILE A 241 -11.77 -5.94 10.46
N VAL A 242 -11.83 -4.74 11.00
CA VAL A 242 -12.60 -3.63 10.43
C VAL A 242 -11.77 -2.37 10.46
N GLY A 243 -11.56 -1.75 9.32
CA GLY A 243 -10.80 -0.52 9.19
C GLY A 243 -11.28 0.59 10.14
N ALA A 244 -10.34 1.25 10.80
CA ALA A 244 -10.59 2.31 11.74
C ALA A 244 -9.64 3.49 11.49
N PRO A 245 -10.02 4.72 11.92
CA PRO A 245 -9.05 5.81 11.93
C PRO A 245 -7.88 5.49 12.84
N HIS A 246 -6.67 5.89 12.46
CA HIS A 246 -5.47 5.68 13.27
C HIS A 246 -5.63 6.22 14.69
N GLY A 247 -5.20 5.43 15.67
CA GLY A 247 -5.38 5.68 17.10
C GLY A 247 -6.77 5.28 17.63
N ARG A 248 -7.64 4.72 16.80
CA ARG A 248 -8.97 4.20 17.17
C ARG A 248 -9.08 2.69 17.05
N GLY A 249 -8.13 2.06 16.39
CA GLY A 249 -8.07 0.62 16.21
C GLY A 249 -7.39 -0.12 17.36
N SER A 250 -6.91 -1.30 17.07
CA SER A 250 -6.31 -2.24 18.01
C SER A 250 -4.78 -2.25 17.99
N MET A 251 -4.15 -1.46 17.09
CA MET A 251 -2.72 -1.46 16.91
C MET A 251 -1.99 -0.49 17.82
N ASP A 252 -0.87 -0.92 18.42
CA ASP A 252 0.04 -0.01 19.12
C ASP A 252 0.89 0.78 18.10
N CYS A 253 0.26 1.77 17.45
CA CYS A 253 0.90 2.64 16.46
C CYS A 253 2.17 3.31 17.00
N ARG A 254 2.19 3.70 18.28
CA ARG A 254 3.39 4.34 18.90
C ARG A 254 4.57 3.38 18.96
N ARG A 255 4.32 2.12 19.30
CA ARG A 255 5.34 1.08 19.31
C ARG A 255 5.86 0.82 17.91
N MET A 256 4.97 0.71 16.92
CA MET A 256 5.36 0.43 15.52
C MET A 256 6.22 1.55 14.93
N ILE A 257 5.87 2.82 15.17
CA ILE A 257 6.70 3.93 14.71
C ILE A 257 8.09 3.93 15.39
N ARG A 258 8.19 3.57 16.67
CA ARG A 258 9.50 3.38 17.31
C ARG A 258 10.30 2.27 16.62
N MET A 259 9.66 1.13 16.33
CA MET A 259 10.31 0.01 15.62
C MET A 259 10.83 0.42 14.25
N ILE A 260 10.05 1.20 13.47
CA ILE A 260 10.49 1.74 12.18
C ILE A 260 11.75 2.60 12.36
N ARG A 261 11.75 3.53 13.32
CA ARG A 261 12.90 4.40 13.59
C ARG A 261 14.17 3.64 14.00
N GLU A 262 14.00 2.54 14.73
CA GLU A 262 15.12 1.77 15.29
C GLU A 262 15.66 0.69 14.35
N GLN A 263 14.82 0.11 13.50
CA GLN A 263 15.11 -1.15 12.83
C GLN A 263 15.01 -1.08 11.29
N SER A 264 14.42 -0.02 10.74
CA SER A 264 14.19 0.08 9.30
C SER A 264 15.05 1.15 8.63
N PRO A 265 15.45 0.97 7.35
CA PRO A 265 16.06 2.03 6.54
C PRO A 265 15.06 3.07 6.04
N MET A 266 13.73 2.82 6.14
CA MET A 266 12.68 3.72 5.63
C MET A 266 12.74 5.11 6.24
N ASP A 267 12.49 6.13 5.42
CA ASP A 267 12.32 7.53 5.82
C ASP A 267 10.89 8.04 5.61
N LYS A 268 9.97 7.17 5.22
CA LYS A 268 8.56 7.49 4.94
C LYS A 268 7.65 6.31 5.29
N ILE A 269 6.40 6.62 5.53
CA ILE A 269 5.29 5.65 5.61
C ILE A 269 4.13 6.11 4.77
N ILE A 270 3.32 5.18 4.34
CA ILE A 270 2.10 5.40 3.56
C ILE A 270 0.91 5.05 4.45
N MET A 271 0.18 6.07 4.88
CA MET A 271 -1.06 5.89 5.62
C MET A 271 -2.11 5.23 4.73
N GLU A 272 -2.79 4.24 5.26
CA GLU A 272 -3.90 3.56 4.60
C GLU A 272 -5.06 3.37 5.58
N ASN A 273 -6.28 3.69 5.14
CA ASN A 273 -7.50 3.42 5.87
C ASN A 273 -8.42 2.54 5.03
N GLU A 274 -8.93 1.48 5.63
CA GLU A 274 -9.83 0.52 4.98
C GLU A 274 -11.26 0.66 5.50
N ILE A 275 -11.89 1.82 5.32
CA ILE A 275 -13.21 2.12 5.85
C ILE A 275 -14.29 1.36 5.07
N ALA A 276 -14.91 0.35 5.68
CA ALA A 276 -15.97 -0.44 5.06
C ALA A 276 -17.36 0.21 5.15
N PHE A 277 -18.32 -0.23 4.33
CA PHE A 277 -19.73 0.08 4.53
C PHE A 277 -20.23 -0.42 5.89
N ARG A 278 -21.10 0.35 6.53
CA ARG A 278 -21.76 -0.07 7.78
C ARG A 278 -22.85 -1.11 7.54
N SER A 279 -23.51 -1.03 6.41
CA SER A 279 -24.54 -1.97 5.96
C SER A 279 -24.64 -1.95 4.44
N ILE A 280 -25.32 -2.96 3.87
CA ILE A 280 -25.59 -3.05 2.43
C ILE A 280 -26.44 -1.89 1.91
N ASP A 281 -27.23 -1.24 2.78
CA ASP A 281 -28.14 -0.16 2.43
C ASP A 281 -27.56 1.24 2.76
N GLU A 282 -26.30 1.34 3.18
CA GLU A 282 -25.66 2.64 3.47
C GLU A 282 -25.55 3.48 2.18
N PRO A 283 -26.11 4.71 2.13
CA PRO A 283 -25.91 5.59 0.98
C PRO A 283 -24.45 5.90 0.76
N ILE A 284 -24.01 5.90 -0.49
CA ILE A 284 -22.59 6.13 -0.84
C ILE A 284 -22.09 7.49 -0.34
N GLU A 285 -22.93 8.51 -0.32
CA GLU A 285 -22.59 9.84 0.18
C GLU A 285 -22.25 9.82 1.67
N GLU A 286 -23.00 9.06 2.48
CA GLU A 286 -22.72 8.89 3.92
C GLU A 286 -21.41 8.11 4.13
N ALA A 287 -21.17 7.08 3.31
CA ALA A 287 -19.93 6.32 3.33
C ALA A 287 -18.73 7.21 2.98
N ARG A 288 -18.84 8.06 1.93
CA ARG A 288 -17.82 9.05 1.55
C ARG A 288 -17.53 10.08 2.65
N GLU A 289 -18.56 10.64 3.28
CA GLU A 289 -18.38 11.58 4.39
C GLU A 289 -17.63 10.93 5.55
N ARG A 290 -17.96 9.68 5.87
CA ARG A 290 -17.31 8.92 6.95
C ARG A 290 -15.88 8.54 6.61
N GLU A 291 -15.60 8.14 5.39
CA GLU A 291 -14.26 7.85 4.89
C GLU A 291 -13.37 9.10 4.93
N MET A 292 -13.87 10.22 4.42
CA MET A 292 -13.17 11.51 4.45
C MET A 292 -12.84 11.92 5.90
N LYS A 293 -13.81 11.81 6.80
CA LYS A 293 -13.61 12.12 8.22
C LYS A 293 -12.57 11.19 8.86
N ALA A 294 -12.61 9.89 8.55
CA ALA A 294 -11.63 8.93 9.05
C ALA A 294 -10.21 9.25 8.55
N CYS A 295 -10.08 9.65 7.28
CA CYS A 295 -8.83 10.09 6.69
C CYS A 295 -8.27 11.32 7.46
N GLU A 296 -9.08 12.35 7.67
CA GLU A 296 -8.66 13.58 8.39
C GLU A 296 -8.31 13.30 9.87
N GLU A 297 -9.07 12.45 10.57
CA GLU A 297 -8.77 12.02 11.95
C GLU A 297 -7.43 11.27 11.99
N SER A 298 -7.16 10.39 11.03
CA SER A 298 -5.92 9.63 10.92
C SER A 298 -4.72 10.53 10.71
N ILE A 299 -4.80 11.46 9.75
CA ILE A 299 -3.73 12.42 9.48
C ILE A 299 -3.44 13.24 10.74
N ALA A 300 -4.47 13.75 11.41
CA ALA A 300 -4.32 14.52 12.64
C ALA A 300 -3.62 13.71 13.75
N PHE A 301 -3.97 12.44 13.92
CA PHE A 301 -3.32 11.55 14.88
C PHE A 301 -1.84 11.30 14.52
N LEU A 302 -1.56 10.92 13.27
CA LEU A 302 -0.22 10.61 12.80
C LEU A 302 0.73 11.82 12.90
N ARG A 303 0.26 13.01 12.55
CA ARG A 303 1.05 14.24 12.64
C ARG A 303 1.18 14.74 14.07
N ASN A 304 0.07 14.89 14.80
CA ASN A 304 0.07 15.56 16.09
C ASN A 304 0.53 14.65 17.23
N GLU A 305 0.18 13.36 17.20
CA GLU A 305 0.48 12.41 18.27
C GLU A 305 1.75 11.62 18.02
N LEU A 306 2.00 11.20 16.75
CA LEU A 306 3.16 10.38 16.39
C LEU A 306 4.32 11.22 15.82
N LYS A 307 4.10 12.51 15.54
CA LYS A 307 5.10 13.45 15.02
C LYS A 307 5.70 12.98 13.69
N LEU A 308 4.82 12.63 12.74
CA LEU A 308 5.18 12.28 11.38
C LEU A 308 4.97 13.46 10.43
N GLY A 309 5.79 13.54 9.37
CA GLY A 309 5.78 14.61 8.38
C GLY A 309 6.64 15.79 8.71
#